data_3c8d1fc38e9f4917c03d26120cf625b2
#
_entry.id   3c8d1fc38e9f4917c03d26120cf625b2
#
_cell.length_a   1.000
_cell.length_b   1.000
_cell.length_c   1.000
_cell.angle_alpha   90.00
_cell.angle_beta   90.00
_cell.angle_gamma   90.00
#
_symmetry.space_group_name_H-M   'P 1'
#
loop_
_entity.id
_entity.type
_entity.pdbx_description
1 polymer ?
#
loop_
_entity_poly.entity_id
_entity_poly.type
_entity_poly.pdbx_seq_one_letter_code
_entity_poly.pdbx_strand_id
1 'polypeptide(L)'
;EPGHEPIVAVRIHCPIDVHHPNPCARELIPREAAEGAFAGPRDSEELHDFARYVQHGGLEVNQPFAIDRIDAPNQNPWSSWLRFGGFDFFSDGSGAAISTWSGDVWTVSGLDEDLDHLVWQRVATGLNQPLGLKIVDDQIYVVGRDQITRLVDLNGDGETDFYQNFNNDTYNTEHFHEPCMDLQIDATGNFYYMKAARHALRATHPHHGTLIRVSPSGHTSEVVAYGFRASNGLGIEPGPVFYGTDQEGHWMPANRLNRIKPGEFHGNVWGWTPDNTLEKYIPPLCWLHPEVDRSPAEPLWIPSGFWGTLEDSLLHLSYGNGKIFSVLQQRVGDTFQAAVTELGIRIPTGTMRGRFNPKDGHLYVCGLV
;
A
#
# COMPACT_ATOMS: atom_id res chain seq x y z
N GLU A 1 31.06 -3.86 1.61
CA GLU A 1 29.77 -3.17 1.52
C GLU A 1 28.74 -4.12 2.07
N PRO A 2 27.89 -3.75 3.04
CA PRO A 2 26.83 -4.60 3.53
C PRO A 2 25.83 -4.77 2.40
N GLY A 3 25.53 -6.03 2.03
CA GLY A 3 24.59 -6.37 0.97
C GLY A 3 23.23 -5.76 1.25
N HIS A 4 22.72 -4.97 0.33
CA HIS A 4 21.32 -4.56 0.33
C HIS A 4 20.48 -5.82 0.17
N GLU A 5 19.65 -6.12 1.17
CA GLU A 5 18.66 -7.16 1.01
C GLU A 5 17.68 -6.77 -0.11
N PRO A 6 17.31 -7.71 -0.97
CA PRO A 6 16.43 -7.40 -2.11
C PRO A 6 15.06 -6.93 -1.63
N ILE A 7 14.47 -5.99 -2.38
CA ILE A 7 13.10 -5.52 -2.19
C ILE A 7 12.15 -6.68 -2.41
N VAL A 8 11.18 -6.84 -1.53
CA VAL A 8 10.32 -8.03 -1.49
C VAL A 8 8.87 -7.62 -1.46
N ALA A 9 8.04 -8.31 -2.20
CA ALA A 9 6.64 -8.51 -1.88
C ALA A 9 6.51 -9.79 -1.04
N VAL A 10 5.52 -9.85 -0.18
CA VAL A 10 5.33 -10.97 0.74
C VAL A 10 3.88 -11.41 0.70
N ARG A 11 3.66 -12.71 0.53
CA ARG A 11 2.35 -13.33 0.68
C ARG A 11 2.23 -13.92 2.09
N ILE A 12 1.15 -13.59 2.79
CA ILE A 12 0.92 -14.01 4.17
C ILE A 12 -0.32 -14.89 4.21
N HIS A 13 -0.16 -16.10 4.67
CA HIS A 13 -1.20 -17.08 4.84
C HIS A 13 -1.69 -17.07 6.29
N CYS A 14 -2.99 -16.96 6.50
CA CYS A 14 -3.62 -17.21 7.79
C CYS A 14 -4.25 -18.62 7.76
N PRO A 15 -3.76 -19.58 8.54
CA PRO A 15 -4.23 -20.95 8.52
C PRO A 15 -5.56 -21.18 9.26
N ILE A 16 -6.19 -20.14 9.77
CA ILE A 16 -7.45 -20.25 10.51
C ILE A 16 -8.62 -20.27 9.53
N ASP A 17 -8.70 -21.31 8.71
CA ASP A 17 -9.91 -21.65 7.98
C ASP A 17 -10.57 -22.85 8.64
N VAL A 18 -11.68 -22.61 9.35
CA VAL A 18 -12.41 -23.61 10.13
C VAL A 18 -13.26 -24.54 9.22
N HIS A 19 -13.31 -24.27 7.91
CA HIS A 19 -14.22 -24.94 6.98
C HIS A 19 -13.56 -25.76 5.87
N HIS A 20 -12.24 -25.75 5.73
CA HIS A 20 -11.53 -26.62 4.80
C HIS A 20 -10.51 -27.52 5.51
N PRO A 21 -10.53 -28.85 5.24
CA PRO A 21 -9.48 -29.73 5.76
C PRO A 21 -8.14 -29.34 5.11
N ASN A 22 -7.25 -28.92 5.97
CA ASN A 22 -5.87 -28.49 5.78
C ASN A 22 -5.18 -29.04 4.52
N PRO A 23 -4.93 -28.24 3.46
CA PRO A 23 -4.11 -28.65 2.32
C PRO A 23 -2.60 -28.47 2.58
N CYS A 24 -2.19 -27.90 3.71
CA CYS A 24 -0.78 -27.59 4.00
C CYS A 24 0.06 -28.77 4.49
N ALA A 25 -0.36 -30.02 4.33
CA ALA A 25 0.49 -31.19 4.54
C ALA A 25 1.10 -31.66 3.19
N ARG A 26 1.79 -30.79 2.47
CA ARG A 26 2.73 -31.22 1.43
C ARG A 26 4.10 -31.38 2.02
N GLU A 27 4.67 -32.57 1.92
CA GLU A 27 6.04 -32.89 2.27
C GLU A 27 6.99 -31.92 1.59
N LEU A 28 7.83 -31.29 2.39
CA LEU A 28 8.95 -30.48 1.93
C LEU A 28 9.91 -31.36 1.12
N ILE A 29 9.87 -31.25 -0.19
CA ILE A 29 10.93 -31.77 -1.05
C ILE A 29 11.98 -30.64 -1.15
N PRO A 30 13.22 -30.87 -0.68
CA PRO A 30 14.30 -29.90 -0.90
C PRO A 30 14.58 -29.86 -2.41
N ARG A 31 14.26 -28.76 -3.07
CA ARG A 31 14.74 -28.50 -4.44
C ARG A 31 16.11 -27.85 -4.34
N GLU A 32 17.11 -28.55 -4.83
CA GLU A 32 18.45 -28.00 -5.07
C GLU A 32 18.34 -26.78 -5.99
N ALA A 33 18.99 -25.70 -5.59
CA ALA A 33 19.10 -24.49 -6.38
C ALA A 33 19.75 -24.82 -7.74
N ALA A 34 18.99 -24.72 -8.80
CA ALA A 34 19.54 -24.76 -10.16
C ALA A 34 20.30 -23.45 -10.41
N GLU A 35 21.61 -23.51 -10.54
CA GLU A 35 22.43 -22.41 -11.02
C GLU A 35 22.03 -22.08 -12.46
N GLY A 36 21.18 -21.06 -12.64
CA GLY A 36 20.83 -20.51 -13.95
C GLY A 36 21.94 -19.63 -14.49
N ALA A 37 22.57 -20.05 -15.56
CA ALA A 37 23.51 -19.20 -16.29
C ALA A 37 22.79 -17.99 -16.92
N PHE A 38 23.25 -16.79 -16.60
CA PHE A 38 22.81 -15.56 -17.24
C PHE A 38 23.18 -15.55 -18.73
N ALA A 39 22.17 -15.58 -19.61
CA ALA A 39 22.34 -15.14 -20.98
C ALA A 39 22.01 -13.62 -21.03
N GLY A 40 22.89 -12.81 -21.55
CA GLY A 40 22.64 -11.39 -21.79
C GLY A 40 21.48 -11.18 -22.78
N PRO A 41 20.86 -10.00 -22.81
CA PRO A 41 19.68 -9.71 -23.61
C PRO A 41 19.97 -9.93 -25.09
N ARG A 42 19.18 -10.76 -25.73
CA ARG A 42 19.37 -11.12 -27.15
C ARG A 42 18.40 -10.46 -28.11
N ASP A 43 17.22 -10.04 -27.70
CA ASP A 43 16.28 -9.25 -28.52
C ASP A 43 15.16 -8.71 -27.61
N SER A 44 14.43 -7.71 -28.07
CA SER A 44 13.39 -7.03 -27.31
C SER A 44 12.22 -7.93 -26.88
N GLU A 45 12.06 -9.07 -27.52
CA GLU A 45 11.04 -10.07 -27.14
C GLU A 45 11.47 -11.00 -26.00
N GLU A 46 12.77 -11.08 -25.68
CA GLU A 46 13.29 -11.90 -24.57
C GLU A 46 13.39 -11.15 -23.24
N LEU A 47 13.04 -9.87 -23.20
CA LEU A 47 13.17 -9.02 -22.00
C LEU A 47 12.07 -9.24 -20.93
N HIS A 48 11.13 -10.13 -21.18
CA HIS A 48 9.97 -10.36 -20.28
C HIS A 48 10.21 -11.44 -19.21
N ASP A 49 11.28 -12.23 -19.30
CA ASP A 49 11.57 -13.32 -18.36
C ASP A 49 12.63 -12.90 -17.32
N PHE A 50 12.24 -12.14 -16.29
CA PHE A 50 13.15 -11.84 -15.19
C PHE A 50 13.13 -12.92 -14.11
N ALA A 51 14.33 -13.19 -13.59
CA ALA A 51 14.64 -14.25 -12.63
C ALA A 51 13.60 -14.42 -11.52
N ARG A 52 13.19 -15.63 -11.34
CA ARG A 52 12.14 -16.11 -10.46
C ARG A 52 12.76 -16.57 -9.15
N TYR A 53 12.61 -15.81 -8.10
CA TYR A 53 12.96 -16.29 -6.78
C TYR A 53 11.77 -16.11 -5.85
N VAL A 54 11.13 -17.22 -5.53
CA VAL A 54 10.15 -17.31 -4.46
C VAL A 54 10.75 -18.17 -3.37
N GLN A 55 10.84 -17.64 -2.16
CA GLN A 55 11.15 -18.41 -0.98
C GLN A 55 9.86 -18.77 -0.27
N HIS A 56 9.43 -20.01 -0.39
CA HIS A 56 8.27 -20.50 0.34
C HIS A 56 8.61 -20.66 1.82
N GLY A 57 7.85 -19.96 2.67
CA GLY A 57 7.91 -20.12 4.11
C GLY A 57 6.93 -21.24 4.54
N GLY A 58 7.46 -22.31 5.13
CA GLY A 58 6.61 -23.29 5.79
C GLY A 58 6.01 -22.73 7.09
N LEU A 59 4.86 -23.28 7.53
CA LEU A 59 4.39 -23.08 8.90
C LEU A 59 5.39 -23.72 9.87
N GLU A 60 6.14 -22.88 10.58
CA GLU A 60 6.91 -23.36 11.71
C GLU A 60 5.97 -23.81 12.83
N VAL A 61 6.35 -24.85 13.56
CA VAL A 61 5.58 -25.31 14.72
C VAL A 61 5.46 -24.15 15.72
N ASN A 62 4.24 -23.69 15.98
CA ASN A 62 3.86 -22.55 16.83
C ASN A 62 3.87 -21.17 16.16
N GLN A 63 3.93 -21.06 14.85
CA GLN A 63 3.71 -19.80 14.15
C GLN A 63 2.28 -19.76 13.56
N PRO A 64 1.50 -18.69 13.81
CA PRO A 64 0.13 -18.59 13.32
C PRO A 64 0.02 -18.21 11.84
N PHE A 65 1.12 -17.85 11.19
CA PHE A 65 1.15 -17.41 9.80
C PHE A 65 2.32 -18.05 9.05
N ALA A 66 2.08 -18.45 7.80
CA ALA A 66 3.12 -18.77 6.84
C ALA A 66 3.40 -17.53 5.96
N ILE A 67 4.65 -17.37 5.54
CA ILE A 67 5.10 -16.21 4.79
C ILE A 67 5.88 -16.68 3.58
N ASP A 68 5.38 -16.39 2.38
CA ASP A 68 6.14 -16.53 1.15
C ASP A 68 6.77 -15.20 0.78
N ARG A 69 8.00 -15.23 0.38
CA ARG A 69 8.75 -14.08 -0.07
C ARG A 69 8.83 -14.09 -1.59
N ILE A 70 8.39 -13.02 -2.23
CA ILE A 70 8.44 -12.81 -3.67
C ILE A 70 9.52 -11.77 -3.98
N ASP A 71 10.61 -12.19 -4.60
CA ASP A 71 11.68 -11.28 -4.96
C ASP A 71 11.31 -10.46 -6.21
N ALA A 72 11.58 -9.16 -6.12
CA ALA A 72 11.41 -8.25 -7.25
C ALA A 72 12.58 -8.36 -8.24
N PRO A 73 12.39 -8.03 -9.53
CA PRO A 73 13.45 -8.05 -10.54
C PRO A 73 14.43 -6.87 -10.36
N ASN A 74 15.19 -6.90 -9.25
CA ASN A 74 16.15 -5.84 -8.90
C ASN A 74 17.28 -5.70 -9.94
N GLN A 75 17.61 -6.79 -10.63
CA GLN A 75 18.49 -6.75 -11.81
C GLN A 75 17.61 -6.69 -13.04
N ASN A 76 17.46 -5.51 -13.60
CA ASN A 76 16.65 -5.27 -14.78
C ASN A 76 17.41 -4.39 -15.81
N PRO A 77 17.07 -4.46 -17.11
CA PRO A 77 17.81 -3.77 -18.18
C PRO A 77 17.86 -2.25 -18.06
N TRP A 78 16.90 -1.69 -17.34
CA TRP A 78 16.78 -0.23 -17.16
C TRP A 78 17.51 0.27 -15.92
N SER A 79 18.10 -0.62 -15.11
CA SER A 79 18.67 -0.28 -13.81
C SER A 79 17.65 0.44 -12.91
N SER A 80 16.37 0.12 -13.08
CA SER A 80 15.29 0.68 -12.30
C SER A 80 15.40 0.24 -10.86
N TRP A 81 15.30 1.20 -9.95
CA TRP A 81 15.25 0.92 -8.52
C TRP A 81 13.82 0.67 -8.08
N LEU A 82 13.51 -0.56 -7.70
CA LEU A 82 12.17 -1.04 -7.43
C LEU A 82 11.75 -0.79 -5.97
N ARG A 83 11.62 0.47 -5.58
CA ARG A 83 11.04 0.88 -4.29
C ARG A 83 9.53 0.98 -4.44
N PHE A 84 8.80 -0.02 -3.97
CA PHE A 84 7.37 -0.14 -4.19
C PHE A 84 6.57 0.89 -3.39
N GLY A 85 5.68 1.62 -4.07
CA GLY A 85 4.86 2.70 -3.51
C GLY A 85 3.38 2.37 -3.36
N GLY A 86 2.85 1.56 -4.25
CA GLY A 86 1.45 1.13 -4.27
C GLY A 86 1.25 -0.07 -5.17
N PHE A 87 0.23 -0.89 -4.88
CA PHE A 87 -0.15 -2.00 -5.76
C PHE A 87 -1.61 -2.37 -5.60
N ASP A 88 -2.14 -3.07 -6.59
CA ASP A 88 -3.46 -3.69 -6.55
C ASP A 88 -3.53 -4.90 -7.47
N PHE A 89 -4.53 -5.75 -7.29
CA PHE A 89 -4.75 -6.94 -8.10
C PHE A 89 -5.68 -6.65 -9.27
N PHE A 90 -5.47 -7.33 -10.39
CA PHE A 90 -6.47 -7.46 -11.44
C PHE A 90 -7.66 -8.27 -10.93
N SER A 91 -8.83 -8.12 -11.59
CA SER A 91 -10.10 -8.67 -11.11
C SER A 91 -10.11 -10.19 -10.91
N ASP A 92 -9.30 -10.93 -11.68
CA ASP A 92 -9.16 -12.37 -11.60
C ASP A 92 -8.16 -12.85 -10.52
N GLY A 93 -7.44 -11.93 -9.89
CA GLY A 93 -6.43 -12.21 -8.86
C GLY A 93 -5.20 -12.97 -9.34
N SER A 94 -5.06 -13.20 -10.66
CA SER A 94 -3.90 -13.92 -11.22
C SER A 94 -2.69 -13.04 -11.46
N GLY A 95 -2.88 -11.72 -11.37
CA GLY A 95 -1.83 -10.72 -11.55
C GLY A 95 -2.10 -9.46 -10.74
N ALA A 96 -1.08 -8.63 -10.64
CA ALA A 96 -1.12 -7.34 -9.96
C ALA A 96 -0.33 -6.29 -10.73
N ALA A 97 -0.64 -5.00 -10.48
CA ALA A 97 0.20 -3.89 -10.91
C ALA A 97 0.81 -3.20 -9.69
N ILE A 98 2.07 -2.76 -9.81
CA ILE A 98 2.84 -2.19 -8.71
C ILE A 98 3.57 -0.93 -9.20
N SER A 99 3.40 0.18 -8.48
CA SER A 99 4.14 1.41 -8.75
C SER A 99 5.41 1.49 -7.92
N THR A 100 6.43 2.19 -8.44
CA THR A 100 7.69 2.42 -7.74
C THR A 100 7.90 3.91 -7.50
N TRP A 101 8.53 4.27 -6.39
CA TRP A 101 8.93 5.66 -6.08
C TRP A 101 9.66 6.33 -7.25
N SER A 102 10.45 5.57 -8.00
CA SER A 102 11.28 6.07 -9.10
C SER A 102 10.48 6.46 -10.35
N GLY A 103 9.19 6.14 -10.42
CA GLY A 103 8.31 6.54 -11.50
C GLY A 103 7.89 5.44 -12.46
N ASP A 104 8.25 4.19 -12.18
CA ASP A 104 7.85 3.05 -13.00
C ASP A 104 6.57 2.40 -12.46
N VAL A 105 5.84 1.75 -13.36
CA VAL A 105 4.79 0.78 -13.01
C VAL A 105 5.15 -0.55 -13.65
N TRP A 106 5.04 -1.59 -12.84
CA TRP A 106 5.29 -2.97 -13.23
C TRP A 106 4.03 -3.79 -13.05
N THR A 107 3.82 -4.77 -13.90
CA THR A 107 2.85 -5.83 -13.67
C THR A 107 3.58 -7.11 -13.27
N VAL A 108 2.91 -7.92 -12.48
CA VAL A 108 3.31 -9.29 -12.16
C VAL A 108 2.15 -10.21 -12.47
N SER A 109 2.38 -11.27 -13.22
CA SER A 109 1.40 -12.32 -13.52
C SER A 109 1.89 -13.68 -13.00
N GLY A 110 1.01 -14.67 -13.00
CA GLY A 110 1.33 -15.99 -12.46
C GLY A 110 1.20 -16.07 -10.93
N LEU A 111 0.38 -15.20 -10.35
CA LEU A 111 0.04 -15.26 -8.92
C LEU A 111 -0.96 -16.41 -8.71
N ASP A 112 -0.41 -17.60 -8.56
CA ASP A 112 -1.14 -18.83 -8.27
C ASP A 112 -0.69 -19.44 -6.92
N GLU A 113 -1.17 -20.64 -6.62
CA GLU A 113 -0.87 -21.31 -5.35
C GLU A 113 0.64 -21.57 -5.20
N ASP A 114 1.28 -22.00 -6.27
CA ASP A 114 2.68 -22.43 -6.25
C ASP A 114 3.67 -21.28 -6.45
N LEU A 115 3.26 -20.14 -7.01
CA LEU A 115 4.09 -18.97 -7.37
C LEU A 115 5.33 -19.31 -8.24
N ASP A 116 5.28 -20.45 -8.94
CA ASP A 116 6.43 -20.98 -9.69
C ASP A 116 6.65 -20.29 -11.04
N HIS A 117 5.63 -19.55 -11.52
CA HIS A 117 5.62 -18.98 -12.87
C HIS A 117 5.35 -17.46 -12.88
N LEU A 118 6.01 -16.73 -11.99
CA LEU A 118 5.88 -15.27 -11.91
C LEU A 118 6.58 -14.61 -13.10
N VAL A 119 5.85 -13.75 -13.80
CA VAL A 119 6.39 -12.92 -14.89
C VAL A 119 6.21 -11.45 -14.52
N TRP A 120 7.32 -10.72 -14.52
CA TRP A 120 7.35 -9.29 -14.27
C TRP A 120 7.54 -8.52 -15.58
N GLN A 121 6.74 -7.49 -15.80
CA GLN A 121 6.82 -6.61 -16.95
C GLN A 121 6.75 -5.15 -16.50
N ARG A 122 7.66 -4.30 -17.01
CA ARG A 122 7.54 -2.86 -16.82
C ARG A 122 6.59 -2.30 -17.86
N VAL A 123 5.43 -1.81 -17.42
CA VAL A 123 4.35 -1.34 -18.30
C VAL A 123 4.29 0.17 -18.46
N ALA A 124 4.90 0.93 -17.55
CA ALA A 124 4.96 2.39 -17.63
C ALA A 124 6.20 2.93 -16.90
N THR A 125 6.62 4.14 -17.28
CA THR A 125 7.75 4.87 -16.67
C THR A 125 7.53 6.37 -16.73
N GLY A 126 8.34 7.15 -16.00
CA GLY A 126 8.34 8.61 -16.05
C GLY A 126 7.27 9.29 -15.22
N LEU A 127 6.55 8.55 -14.35
CA LEU A 127 5.60 9.15 -13.41
C LEU A 127 6.34 9.87 -12.26
N ASN A 128 5.67 10.87 -11.68
CA ASN A 128 6.25 11.69 -10.63
C ASN A 128 5.95 11.12 -9.24
N GLN A 129 6.86 10.32 -8.67
CA GLN A 129 6.74 9.72 -7.34
C GLN A 129 5.38 9.02 -7.09
N PRO A 130 5.04 7.98 -7.85
CA PRO A 130 3.77 7.29 -7.70
C PRO A 130 3.77 6.42 -6.43
N LEU A 131 3.05 6.85 -5.39
CA LEU A 131 2.99 6.20 -4.08
C LEU A 131 1.60 5.63 -3.73
N GLY A 132 0.74 5.54 -4.72
CA GLY A 132 -0.54 4.84 -4.63
C GLY A 132 -0.97 4.35 -6.00
N LEU A 133 -1.58 3.18 -6.03
CA LEU A 133 -2.07 2.53 -7.24
C LEU A 133 -3.37 1.81 -6.92
N LYS A 134 -4.32 1.89 -7.85
CA LYS A 134 -5.59 1.16 -7.80
C LYS A 134 -5.94 0.62 -9.17
N ILE A 135 -6.50 -0.58 -9.21
CA ILE A 135 -7.06 -1.18 -10.42
C ILE A 135 -8.58 -1.11 -10.32
N VAL A 136 -9.21 -0.54 -11.33
CA VAL A 136 -10.67 -0.40 -11.44
C VAL A 136 -11.09 -0.87 -12.82
N ASP A 137 -11.96 -1.87 -12.89
CA ASP A 137 -12.38 -2.50 -14.17
C ASP A 137 -11.16 -2.91 -15.03
N ASP A 138 -10.16 -3.51 -14.38
CA ASP A 138 -8.88 -3.91 -14.94
C ASP A 138 -8.05 -2.79 -15.61
N GLN A 139 -8.38 -1.52 -15.27
CA GLN A 139 -7.60 -0.37 -15.68
C GLN A 139 -6.74 0.15 -14.52
N ILE A 140 -5.48 0.47 -14.80
CA ILE A 140 -4.52 0.92 -13.81
C ILE A 140 -4.62 2.43 -13.62
N TYR A 141 -4.87 2.86 -12.38
CA TYR A 141 -4.83 4.24 -11.94
C TYR A 141 -3.69 4.44 -10.94
N VAL A 142 -2.91 5.48 -11.14
CA VAL A 142 -1.74 5.76 -10.30
C VAL A 142 -1.80 7.18 -9.80
N VAL A 143 -1.72 7.38 -8.48
CA VAL A 143 -1.55 8.71 -7.92
C VAL A 143 -0.07 9.04 -7.80
N GLY A 144 0.35 10.00 -8.59
CA GLY A 144 1.64 10.67 -8.48
C GLY A 144 1.56 11.86 -7.54
N ARG A 145 2.66 12.58 -7.45
CA ARG A 145 2.74 13.78 -6.63
C ARG A 145 1.83 14.91 -7.15
N ASP A 146 1.54 14.91 -8.43
CA ASP A 146 0.93 15.97 -9.22
C ASP A 146 -0.46 15.63 -9.77
N GLN A 147 -0.77 14.35 -9.96
CA GLN A 147 -2.03 13.93 -10.57
C GLN A 147 -2.35 12.45 -10.32
N ILE A 148 -3.61 12.11 -10.61
CA ILE A 148 -4.00 10.72 -10.86
C ILE A 148 -3.90 10.50 -12.36
N THR A 149 -3.10 9.51 -12.77
CA THR A 149 -2.92 9.09 -14.16
C THR A 149 -3.58 7.74 -14.38
N ARG A 150 -4.41 7.61 -15.42
CA ARG A 150 -4.84 6.32 -15.92
C ARG A 150 -3.88 5.86 -17.00
N LEU A 151 -3.37 4.65 -16.87
CA LEU A 151 -2.49 4.03 -17.86
C LEU A 151 -3.33 3.27 -18.89
N VAL A 152 -3.14 3.59 -20.17
CA VAL A 152 -3.92 3.00 -21.25
C VAL A 152 -2.97 2.36 -22.25
N ASP A 153 -3.13 1.06 -22.45
CA ASP A 153 -2.55 0.29 -23.54
C ASP A 153 -3.57 0.31 -24.70
N LEU A 154 -3.21 0.93 -25.81
CA LEU A 154 -4.10 1.12 -26.97
C LEU A 154 -3.99 -0.01 -28.00
N ASN A 155 -2.87 -0.68 -28.03
CA ASN A 155 -2.55 -1.68 -29.04
C ASN A 155 -2.58 -3.12 -28.49
N GLY A 156 -2.61 -3.29 -27.16
CA GLY A 156 -2.71 -4.59 -26.49
C GLY A 156 -1.38 -5.32 -26.36
N ASP A 157 -0.23 -4.61 -26.41
CA ASP A 157 1.09 -5.23 -26.29
C ASP A 157 1.59 -5.34 -24.83
N GLY A 158 0.81 -4.81 -23.89
CA GLY A 158 1.11 -4.84 -22.45
C GLY A 158 1.98 -3.67 -21.99
N GLU A 159 2.28 -2.68 -22.86
CA GLU A 159 2.92 -1.43 -22.49
C GLU A 159 1.93 -0.26 -22.54
N THR A 160 2.18 0.79 -21.78
CA THR A 160 1.32 1.98 -21.77
C THR A 160 1.64 2.89 -22.93
N ASP A 161 0.70 3.03 -23.88
CA ASP A 161 0.79 3.97 -25.00
C ASP A 161 0.34 5.37 -24.63
N PHE A 162 -0.63 5.48 -23.71
CA PHE A 162 -1.26 6.75 -23.37
C PHE A 162 -1.42 6.95 -21.86
N TYR A 163 -0.77 7.98 -21.37
CA TYR A 163 -0.85 8.44 -19.99
C TYR A 163 -1.98 9.47 -19.89
N GLN A 164 -3.18 8.97 -19.60
CA GLN A 164 -4.34 9.82 -19.51
C GLN A 164 -4.34 10.60 -18.18
N ASN A 165 -4.35 11.92 -18.26
CA ASN A 165 -4.66 12.75 -17.10
C ASN A 165 -6.09 12.47 -16.65
N PHE A 166 -6.26 11.78 -15.51
CA PHE A 166 -7.56 11.52 -14.94
C PHE A 166 -8.02 12.68 -14.03
N ASN A 167 -7.14 13.16 -13.17
CA ASN A 167 -7.35 14.34 -12.35
C ASN A 167 -6.02 14.97 -11.95
N ASN A 168 -5.86 16.27 -12.18
CA ASN A 168 -4.65 17.03 -11.83
C ASN A 168 -4.94 18.26 -10.96
N ASP A 169 -6.00 18.22 -10.17
CA ASP A 169 -6.33 19.30 -9.23
C ASP A 169 -5.35 19.40 -8.07
N THR A 170 -4.51 18.35 -7.87
CA THR A 170 -3.53 18.29 -6.78
C THR A 170 -2.52 19.43 -6.88
N TYR A 171 -2.48 20.26 -5.84
CA TYR A 171 -1.53 21.36 -5.77
C TYR A 171 -0.18 20.91 -5.19
N ASN A 172 0.90 21.29 -5.85
CA ASN A 172 2.28 21.03 -5.44
C ASN A 172 3.11 22.30 -5.41
N THR A 173 4.10 22.29 -4.50
CA THR A 173 5.20 23.26 -4.52
C THR A 173 6.52 22.52 -4.76
N GLU A 174 7.63 23.25 -4.76
CA GLU A 174 8.98 22.68 -4.81
C GLU A 174 9.38 21.95 -3.51
N HIS A 175 8.53 22.01 -2.48
CA HIS A 175 8.85 21.42 -1.18
C HIS A 175 8.83 19.87 -1.26
N PHE A 176 9.89 19.24 -0.76
CA PHE A 176 10.06 17.78 -0.86
C PHE A 176 8.98 16.97 -0.13
N HIS A 177 8.43 17.51 0.97
CA HIS A 177 7.53 16.80 1.87
C HIS A 177 6.06 17.08 1.53
N GLU A 178 5.66 16.78 0.31
CA GLU A 178 4.29 16.93 -0.18
C GLU A 178 3.83 15.73 -1.03
N PRO A 179 4.22 14.48 -0.73
CA PRO A 179 3.75 13.37 -1.55
C PRO A 179 2.25 13.19 -1.41
N CYS A 180 1.63 12.64 -2.46
CA CYS A 180 0.34 11.98 -2.39
C CYS A 180 0.58 10.52 -2.01
N MET A 181 -0.15 10.04 -1.03
CA MET A 181 0.08 8.72 -0.44
C MET A 181 -1.17 7.89 -0.54
N ASP A 182 -0.97 6.64 -0.97
CA ASP A 182 -2.01 5.66 -1.17
C ASP A 182 -3.04 6.07 -2.23
N LEU A 183 -3.83 5.14 -2.70
CA LEU A 183 -4.99 5.39 -3.56
C LEU A 183 -6.04 4.33 -3.25
N GLN A 184 -7.20 4.78 -2.83
CA GLN A 184 -8.33 3.92 -2.47
C GLN A 184 -9.57 4.33 -3.26
N ILE A 185 -10.54 3.43 -3.33
CA ILE A 185 -11.82 3.66 -3.99
C ILE A 185 -12.96 3.24 -3.08
N ASP A 186 -14.05 4.00 -3.04
CA ASP A 186 -15.26 3.59 -2.35
C ASP A 186 -16.22 2.82 -3.27
N ALA A 187 -17.27 2.26 -2.69
CA ALA A 187 -18.29 1.50 -3.42
C ALA A 187 -19.07 2.32 -4.46
N THR A 188 -18.94 3.63 -4.45
CA THR A 188 -19.58 4.55 -5.42
C THR A 188 -18.61 5.03 -6.51
N GLY A 189 -17.36 4.52 -6.47
CA GLY A 189 -16.33 4.80 -7.48
C GLY A 189 -15.54 6.08 -7.25
N ASN A 190 -15.69 6.77 -6.11
CA ASN A 190 -14.82 7.88 -5.80
C ASN A 190 -13.43 7.41 -5.40
N PHE A 191 -12.41 8.10 -5.88
CA PHE A 191 -11.03 7.88 -5.50
C PHE A 191 -10.64 8.74 -4.30
N TYR A 192 -9.79 8.21 -3.44
CA TYR A 192 -9.30 8.89 -2.24
C TYR A 192 -7.79 8.72 -2.09
N TYR A 193 -7.11 9.78 -1.68
CA TYR A 193 -5.70 9.74 -1.32
C TYR A 193 -5.35 10.76 -0.23
N MET A 194 -4.27 10.47 0.51
CA MET A 194 -3.74 11.40 1.52
C MET A 194 -2.69 12.30 0.87
N LYS A 195 -2.80 13.60 1.11
CA LYS A 195 -1.80 14.60 0.72
C LYS A 195 -1.05 15.08 1.95
N ALA A 196 0.27 14.86 2.00
CA ALA A 196 1.07 15.30 3.12
C ALA A 196 1.16 16.84 3.22
N ALA A 197 1.37 17.35 4.43
CA ALA A 197 1.65 18.75 4.68
C ALA A 197 3.12 19.08 4.35
N ARG A 198 3.40 20.36 4.20
CA ARG A 198 4.75 20.88 4.08
C ARG A 198 5.49 20.72 5.42
N HIS A 199 6.66 20.10 5.38
CA HIS A 199 7.45 19.84 6.57
C HIS A 199 7.92 21.15 7.23
N ALA A 200 7.49 21.43 8.47
CA ALA A 200 7.81 22.65 9.23
C ALA A 200 7.41 23.98 8.56
N LEU A 201 6.54 23.96 7.58
CA LEU A 201 6.05 25.15 6.90
C LEU A 201 4.52 25.14 6.89
N ARG A 202 3.93 26.33 7.01
CA ARG A 202 2.47 26.47 6.92
C ARG A 202 1.96 26.09 5.54
N ALA A 203 0.78 25.52 5.50
CA ALA A 203 0.06 25.27 4.26
C ALA A 203 -0.13 26.55 3.46
N THR A 204 0.08 26.47 2.16
CA THR A 204 -0.19 27.57 1.20
C THR A 204 -1.39 27.25 0.29
N HIS A 205 -1.94 26.04 0.41
CA HIS A 205 -3.08 25.58 -0.37
C HIS A 205 -3.93 24.59 0.44
N PRO A 206 -5.26 24.51 0.19
CA PRO A 206 -6.15 23.57 0.88
C PRO A 206 -5.78 22.09 0.79
N HIS A 207 -4.98 21.69 -0.19
CA HIS A 207 -4.56 20.29 -0.31
C HIS A 207 -3.44 19.87 0.65
N HIS A 208 -2.76 20.79 1.33
CA HIS A 208 -1.64 20.45 2.21
C HIS A 208 -2.10 19.86 3.55
N GLY A 209 -1.79 18.58 3.78
CA GLY A 209 -2.15 17.85 5.00
C GLY A 209 -3.63 17.48 5.06
N THR A 210 -4.17 16.91 3.98
CA THR A 210 -5.59 16.62 3.83
C THR A 210 -5.86 15.26 3.21
N LEU A 211 -7.07 14.74 3.47
CA LEU A 211 -7.68 13.65 2.73
C LEU A 211 -8.46 14.24 1.57
N ILE A 212 -8.17 13.84 0.36
CA ILE A 212 -8.77 14.32 -0.88
C ILE A 212 -9.64 13.23 -1.48
N ARG A 213 -10.84 13.60 -1.91
CA ARG A 213 -11.75 12.79 -2.73
C ARG A 213 -11.74 13.31 -4.16
N VAL A 214 -11.71 12.39 -5.13
CA VAL A 214 -11.88 12.67 -6.57
C VAL A 214 -13.09 11.90 -7.07
N SER A 215 -13.94 12.56 -7.84
CA SER A 215 -15.15 11.94 -8.40
C SER A 215 -14.83 10.75 -9.32
N PRO A 216 -15.80 9.83 -9.55
CA PRO A 216 -15.60 8.68 -10.44
C PRO A 216 -15.23 9.06 -11.88
N SER A 217 -15.59 10.25 -12.31
CA SER A 217 -15.23 10.79 -13.63
C SER A 217 -13.88 11.49 -13.69
N GLY A 218 -13.24 11.72 -12.55
CA GLY A 218 -12.01 12.50 -12.46
C GLY A 218 -12.18 14.03 -12.54
N HIS A 219 -13.39 14.52 -12.79
CA HIS A 219 -13.60 15.95 -13.11
C HIS A 219 -13.64 16.89 -11.91
N THR A 220 -13.82 16.37 -10.72
CA THR A 220 -13.91 17.20 -9.50
C THR A 220 -13.16 16.57 -8.36
N SER A 221 -12.53 17.41 -7.55
CA SER A 221 -11.91 17.00 -6.30
C SER A 221 -12.39 17.86 -5.13
N GLU A 222 -12.36 17.32 -3.93
CA GLU A 222 -12.66 18.05 -2.70
C GLU A 222 -11.83 17.56 -1.52
N VAL A 223 -11.61 18.44 -0.55
CA VAL A 223 -11.02 18.11 0.73
C VAL A 223 -12.07 17.50 1.64
N VAL A 224 -11.83 16.25 2.06
CA VAL A 224 -12.74 15.50 2.94
C VAL A 224 -12.45 15.75 4.42
N ALA A 225 -11.17 15.74 4.80
CA ALA A 225 -10.70 15.97 6.16
C ALA A 225 -9.31 16.61 6.13
N TYR A 226 -8.88 17.22 7.21
CA TYR A 226 -7.69 18.05 7.23
C TYR A 226 -6.93 17.98 8.55
N GLY A 227 -5.74 18.59 8.59
CA GLY A 227 -4.89 18.62 9.77
C GLY A 227 -4.01 17.39 9.93
N PHE A 228 -3.56 16.80 8.83
CA PHE A 228 -2.57 15.72 8.80
C PHE A 228 -1.17 16.29 8.55
N ARG A 229 -0.14 15.60 9.06
CA ARG A 229 1.25 15.98 8.85
C ARG A 229 1.91 15.20 7.71
N ALA A 230 1.98 13.90 7.86
CA ALA A 230 2.68 12.98 6.95
C ALA A 230 1.99 11.61 6.97
N SER A 231 0.74 11.59 6.51
CA SER A 231 -0.02 10.35 6.42
C SER A 231 0.54 9.46 5.33
N ASN A 232 0.88 8.22 5.68
CA ASN A 232 1.47 7.26 4.75
C ASN A 232 0.47 6.18 4.29
N GLY A 233 -0.74 6.16 4.77
CA GLY A 233 -1.71 5.17 4.35
C GLY A 233 -3.14 5.53 4.68
N LEU A 234 -4.05 5.01 3.89
CA LEU A 234 -5.48 5.21 3.94
C LEU A 234 -6.21 3.88 3.86
N GLY A 235 -7.01 3.54 4.87
CA GLY A 235 -7.94 2.41 4.84
C GLY A 235 -9.36 2.87 4.74
N ILE A 236 -10.20 2.07 4.08
CA ILE A 236 -11.65 2.31 3.97
C ILE A 236 -12.37 1.11 4.57
N GLU A 237 -13.20 1.37 5.60
CA GLU A 237 -14.18 0.41 6.10
C GLU A 237 -15.38 0.39 5.15
N PRO A 238 -16.09 -0.73 4.98
CA PRO A 238 -17.35 -0.74 4.26
C PRO A 238 -18.33 0.29 4.85
N GLY A 239 -18.47 1.47 4.20
CA GLY A 239 -19.23 2.63 4.68
C GLY A 239 -18.46 3.94 4.53
N PRO A 240 -18.91 5.04 5.15
CA PRO A 240 -18.28 6.35 5.01
C PRO A 240 -17.16 6.62 6.03
N VAL A 241 -16.53 5.60 6.57
CA VAL A 241 -15.48 5.70 7.58
C VAL A 241 -14.13 5.40 6.96
N PHE A 242 -13.19 6.31 7.18
CA PHE A 242 -11.81 6.16 6.75
C PHE A 242 -10.89 5.98 7.95
N TYR A 243 -9.80 5.28 7.73
CA TYR A 243 -8.69 5.17 8.66
C TYR A 243 -7.45 5.74 8.00
N GLY A 244 -6.69 6.54 8.75
CA GLY A 244 -5.47 7.13 8.25
C GLY A 244 -4.40 7.14 9.32
N THR A 245 -3.19 6.78 8.96
CA THR A 245 -2.05 6.92 9.85
C THR A 245 -1.43 8.30 9.68
N ASP A 246 -0.74 8.78 10.71
CA ASP A 246 0.03 10.02 10.62
C ASP A 246 1.28 9.94 11.49
N GLN A 247 2.39 10.43 10.96
CA GLN A 247 3.69 10.33 11.60
C GLN A 247 3.93 11.46 12.58
N GLU A 248 4.60 11.16 13.67
CA GLU A 248 5.11 12.13 14.68
C GLU A 248 6.01 13.20 14.07
N GLY A 249 6.18 14.28 14.80
CA GLY A 249 7.09 15.39 14.49
C GLY A 249 6.36 16.72 14.38
N HIS A 250 7.09 17.82 14.58
CA HIS A 250 6.55 19.18 14.56
C HIS A 250 5.25 19.31 15.32
N TRP A 251 5.23 19.32 16.60
CA TRP A 251 4.03 19.39 17.43
C TRP A 251 3.27 18.05 17.60
N MET A 252 3.32 17.13 16.63
CA MET A 252 2.75 15.80 16.79
C MET A 252 3.59 14.96 17.75
N PRO A 253 3.09 14.62 18.96
CA PRO A 253 3.93 14.05 20.03
C PRO A 253 4.27 12.57 19.79
N ALA A 254 3.46 11.85 19.02
CA ALA A 254 3.64 10.45 18.69
C ALA A 254 2.97 10.13 17.36
N ASN A 255 3.28 8.97 16.81
CA ASN A 255 2.54 8.42 15.68
C ASN A 255 1.11 8.15 16.07
N ARG A 256 0.20 8.16 15.11
CA ARG A 256 -1.21 7.96 15.39
C ARG A 256 -1.94 7.24 14.28
N LEU A 257 -2.93 6.47 14.71
CA LEU A 257 -3.96 5.91 13.86
C LEU A 257 -5.25 6.73 14.08
N ASN A 258 -5.77 7.29 13.01
CA ASN A 258 -6.98 8.12 13.04
C ASN A 258 -8.17 7.35 12.47
N ARG A 259 -9.34 7.52 13.07
CA ARG A 259 -10.62 7.22 12.45
C ARG A 259 -11.20 8.53 11.96
N ILE A 260 -11.42 8.64 10.65
CA ILE A 260 -11.64 9.91 9.96
C ILE A 260 -13.07 9.97 9.42
N LYS A 261 -13.73 11.10 9.66
CA LYS A 261 -15.01 11.43 9.05
C LYS A 261 -14.91 12.74 8.27
N PRO A 262 -15.77 12.96 7.29
CA PRO A 262 -15.80 14.23 6.55
C PRO A 262 -15.93 15.44 7.47
N GLY A 263 -15.14 16.49 7.18
CA GLY A 263 -15.13 17.74 7.92
C GLY A 263 -14.28 17.77 9.19
N GLU A 264 -13.62 16.66 9.57
CA GLU A 264 -12.86 16.60 10.81
C GLU A 264 -11.45 17.20 10.66
N PHE A 265 -10.98 17.85 11.76
CA PHE A 265 -9.62 18.36 11.91
C PHE A 265 -8.81 17.45 12.83
N HIS A 266 -7.69 16.94 12.32
CA HIS A 266 -6.85 15.95 13.00
C HIS A 266 -5.59 16.54 13.68
N GLY A 267 -5.51 17.85 13.85
CA GLY A 267 -4.64 18.51 14.82
C GLY A 267 -3.31 19.05 14.29
N ASN A 268 -2.84 18.72 13.10
CA ASN A 268 -1.64 19.34 12.57
C ASN A 268 -1.92 20.77 12.11
N VAL A 269 -1.49 21.75 12.88
CA VAL A 269 -1.67 23.19 12.62
C VAL A 269 -0.81 23.76 11.48
N TRP A 270 0.15 22.97 10.99
CA TRP A 270 0.96 23.32 9.81
C TRP A 270 0.29 22.88 8.50
N GLY A 271 -0.62 21.87 8.56
CA GLY A 271 -1.50 21.54 7.47
C GLY A 271 -2.56 22.62 7.23
N TRP A 272 -3.27 22.49 6.12
CA TRP A 272 -4.39 23.39 5.87
C TRP A 272 -5.56 23.10 6.82
N THR A 273 -6.24 24.17 7.20
CA THR A 273 -7.48 24.12 7.97
C THR A 273 -8.28 25.40 7.69
N PRO A 274 -9.58 25.31 7.51
CA PRO A 274 -10.44 26.49 7.32
C PRO A 274 -10.54 27.35 8.58
N ASP A 275 -10.25 26.76 9.74
CA ASP A 275 -10.39 27.40 11.03
C ASP A 275 -9.26 26.88 11.94
N ASN A 276 -8.19 27.66 12.09
CA ASN A 276 -6.95 27.28 12.81
C ASN A 276 -7.13 27.13 14.33
N THR A 277 -8.26 26.64 14.80
CA THR A 277 -8.52 26.45 16.22
C THR A 277 -8.21 25.03 16.67
N LEU A 278 -7.30 24.90 17.63
CA LEU A 278 -6.99 23.62 18.30
C LEU A 278 -8.18 23.03 19.08
N GLU A 279 -9.16 23.85 19.38
CA GLU A 279 -10.35 23.44 20.14
C GLU A 279 -11.23 22.43 19.40
N LYS A 280 -11.11 22.34 18.10
CA LYS A 280 -11.83 21.38 17.24
C LYS A 280 -11.04 20.14 16.88
N TYR A 281 -9.90 19.94 17.50
CA TYR A 281 -9.05 18.78 17.25
C TYR A 281 -9.75 17.48 17.61
N ILE A 282 -9.76 16.54 16.67
CA ILE A 282 -10.25 15.17 16.86
C ILE A 282 -9.08 14.29 17.35
N PRO A 283 -9.18 13.72 18.56
CA PRO A 283 -8.17 12.79 19.05
C PRO A 283 -8.04 11.56 18.12
N PRO A 284 -6.86 10.96 18.01
CA PRO A 284 -6.69 9.76 17.23
C PRO A 284 -7.46 8.59 17.90
N LEU A 285 -7.74 7.58 17.08
CA LEU A 285 -8.24 6.29 17.55
C LEU A 285 -7.24 5.64 18.53
N CYS A 286 -5.95 5.75 18.20
CA CYS A 286 -4.84 5.25 19.01
C CYS A 286 -3.58 6.09 18.80
N TRP A 287 -2.88 6.43 19.88
CA TRP A 287 -1.50 6.92 19.84
C TRP A 287 -0.53 5.75 19.82
N LEU A 288 0.45 5.80 18.91
CA LEU A 288 1.46 4.79 18.72
C LEU A 288 2.83 5.35 19.13
N HIS A 289 3.37 4.86 20.25
CA HIS A 289 4.71 5.27 20.67
C HIS A 289 5.75 4.83 19.65
N PRO A 290 6.81 5.62 19.35
CA PRO A 290 7.82 5.27 18.34
C PRO A 290 8.56 3.94 18.58
N GLU A 291 8.61 3.46 19.82
CA GLU A 291 9.16 2.13 20.13
C GLU A 291 8.20 0.99 19.76
N VAL A 292 6.90 1.24 19.70
CA VAL A 292 5.89 0.27 19.25
C VAL A 292 5.82 0.26 17.74
N ASP A 293 5.65 1.44 17.15
CA ASP A 293 5.58 1.62 15.72
C ASP A 293 6.33 2.88 15.29
N ARG A 294 7.25 2.74 14.37
CA ARG A 294 8.01 3.84 13.78
C ARG A 294 7.65 3.94 12.30
N SER A 295 7.20 5.12 11.88
CA SER A 295 6.71 5.35 10.52
C SER A 295 5.52 4.46 10.17
N PRO A 296 4.34 4.76 10.71
CA PRO A 296 3.12 4.03 10.43
C PRO A 296 2.79 4.10 8.93
N ALA A 297 2.21 3.01 8.42
CA ALA A 297 1.83 2.88 7.02
C ALA A 297 0.33 2.65 6.87
N GLU A 298 -0.09 1.81 5.96
CA GLU A 298 -1.50 1.62 5.63
C GLU A 298 -2.28 0.93 6.76
N PRO A 299 -3.41 1.50 7.21
CA PRO A 299 -4.44 0.76 7.90
C PRO A 299 -5.26 -0.01 6.87
N LEU A 300 -5.42 -1.31 7.04
CA LEU A 300 -6.04 -2.21 6.08
C LEU A 300 -7.24 -2.92 6.68
N TRP A 301 -8.41 -2.79 6.07
CA TRP A 301 -9.61 -3.55 6.45
C TRP A 301 -9.53 -4.98 5.94
N ILE A 302 -9.80 -5.96 6.82
CA ILE A 302 -9.92 -7.36 6.44
C ILE A 302 -11.34 -7.59 5.95
N PRO A 303 -11.55 -7.98 4.67
CA PRO A 303 -12.90 -8.20 4.16
C PRO A 303 -13.59 -9.39 4.84
N SER A 304 -14.93 -9.38 4.83
CA SER A 304 -15.73 -10.53 5.26
C SER A 304 -15.36 -11.78 4.45
N GLY A 305 -15.26 -12.92 5.13
CA GLY A 305 -14.85 -14.19 4.52
C GLY A 305 -13.35 -14.40 4.40
N PHE A 306 -12.53 -13.41 4.81
CA PHE A 306 -11.07 -13.52 4.81
C PHE A 306 -10.54 -13.64 6.25
N TRP A 307 -9.53 -14.47 6.45
CA TRP A 307 -8.81 -14.64 7.71
C TRP A 307 -9.67 -15.03 8.92
N GLY A 308 -10.80 -15.69 8.71
CA GLY A 308 -11.64 -16.31 9.74
C GLY A 308 -12.05 -15.35 10.86
N THR A 309 -11.59 -15.57 12.07
CA THR A 309 -11.96 -14.73 13.23
C THR A 309 -11.44 -13.30 13.21
N LEU A 310 -10.56 -12.98 12.26
CA LEU A 310 -10.02 -11.63 12.05
C LEU A 310 -10.80 -10.86 10.97
N GLU A 311 -11.75 -11.50 10.27
CA GLU A 311 -12.61 -10.82 9.30
C GLU A 311 -13.32 -9.60 9.93
N ASP A 312 -13.69 -8.64 9.10
CA ASP A 312 -14.37 -7.41 9.50
C ASP A 312 -13.63 -6.63 10.60
N SER A 313 -12.31 -6.68 10.57
CA SER A 313 -11.45 -5.97 11.51
C SER A 313 -10.35 -5.19 10.78
N LEU A 314 -9.62 -4.38 11.52
CA LEU A 314 -8.60 -3.50 11.00
C LEU A 314 -7.20 -4.04 11.31
N LEU A 315 -6.36 -4.11 10.29
CA LEU A 315 -4.90 -4.24 10.43
C LEU A 315 -4.25 -2.86 10.36
N HIS A 316 -3.05 -2.78 10.90
CA HIS A 316 -2.16 -1.64 10.75
C HIS A 316 -0.77 -2.12 10.33
N LEU A 317 -0.28 -1.60 9.21
CA LEU A 317 1.03 -1.91 8.66
C LEU A 317 2.07 -0.90 9.17
N SER A 318 3.26 -1.38 9.50
CA SER A 318 4.37 -0.54 9.96
C SER A 318 5.50 -0.52 8.95
N TYR A 319 5.73 0.62 8.35
CA TYR A 319 6.87 0.82 7.45
C TYR A 319 8.20 0.75 8.19
N GLY A 320 8.32 1.44 9.32
CA GLY A 320 9.61 1.56 10.02
C GLY A 320 10.08 0.30 10.74
N ASN A 321 9.19 -0.63 11.04
CA ASN A 321 9.50 -1.84 11.81
C ASN A 321 9.24 -3.15 11.07
N GLY A 322 8.68 -3.11 9.84
CA GLY A 322 8.32 -4.32 9.09
C GLY A 322 7.36 -5.25 9.85
N LYS A 323 6.37 -4.65 10.54
CA LYS A 323 5.41 -5.35 11.40
C LYS A 323 3.99 -5.18 10.90
N ILE A 324 3.12 -6.10 11.32
CA ILE A 324 1.68 -5.99 11.14
C ILE A 324 1.03 -6.10 12.53
N PHE A 325 0.13 -5.18 12.78
CA PHE A 325 -0.66 -5.13 14.01
C PHE A 325 -2.13 -5.38 13.71
N SER A 326 -2.80 -6.10 14.59
CA SER A 326 -4.26 -6.09 14.69
C SER A 326 -4.70 -4.89 15.53
N VAL A 327 -5.75 -4.20 15.10
CA VAL A 327 -6.29 -3.02 15.75
C VAL A 327 -7.58 -3.41 16.49
N LEU A 328 -7.53 -3.42 17.80
CA LEU A 328 -8.64 -3.78 18.68
C LEU A 328 -9.44 -2.52 19.02
N GLN A 329 -10.53 -2.29 18.31
CA GLN A 329 -11.38 -1.12 18.48
C GLN A 329 -12.44 -1.33 19.55
N GLN A 330 -12.71 -0.29 20.35
CA GLN A 330 -13.77 -0.27 21.32
C GLN A 330 -14.55 1.05 21.24
N ARG A 331 -15.86 0.95 21.19
CA ARG A 331 -16.72 2.13 21.36
C ARG A 331 -16.83 2.50 22.83
N VAL A 332 -16.58 3.78 23.16
CA VAL A 332 -16.71 4.33 24.51
C VAL A 332 -17.58 5.58 24.43
N GLY A 333 -18.84 5.45 24.83
CA GLY A 333 -19.84 6.51 24.63
C GLY A 333 -20.05 6.80 23.15
N ASP A 334 -19.82 8.04 22.74
CA ASP A 334 -19.94 8.49 21.35
C ASP A 334 -18.60 8.49 20.58
N THR A 335 -17.53 8.04 21.22
CA THR A 335 -16.19 7.98 20.66
C THR A 335 -15.70 6.55 20.49
N PHE A 336 -14.59 6.40 19.75
CA PHE A 336 -13.87 5.14 19.63
C PHE A 336 -12.46 5.31 20.17
N GLN A 337 -11.97 4.25 20.78
CA GLN A 337 -10.57 4.08 21.16
C GLN A 337 -10.06 2.74 20.61
N ALA A 338 -8.76 2.58 20.48
CA ALA A 338 -8.18 1.30 20.11
C ALA A 338 -6.88 1.01 20.84
N ALA A 339 -6.56 -0.27 20.87
CA ALA A 339 -5.23 -0.79 21.17
C ALA A 339 -4.71 -1.53 19.93
N VAL A 340 -3.40 -1.64 19.81
CA VAL A 340 -2.75 -2.45 18.78
C VAL A 340 -2.05 -3.64 19.42
N THR A 341 -2.13 -4.79 18.76
CA THR A 341 -1.37 -5.98 19.16
C THR A 341 -0.62 -6.52 17.95
N GLU A 342 0.65 -6.84 18.12
CA GLU A 342 1.48 -7.36 17.07
C GLU A 342 1.06 -8.80 16.72
N LEU A 343 0.93 -9.10 15.42
CA LEU A 343 0.57 -10.44 14.94
C LEU A 343 1.75 -11.43 14.92
N GLY A 344 2.94 -11.00 15.31
CA GLY A 344 4.14 -11.84 15.28
C GLY A 344 4.74 -12.02 13.87
N ILE A 345 4.21 -11.32 12.89
CA ILE A 345 4.71 -11.33 11.51
C ILE A 345 5.88 -10.37 11.41
N ARG A 346 7.02 -10.87 10.90
CA ARG A 346 8.21 -10.08 10.61
C ARG A 346 8.47 -10.08 9.13
N ILE A 347 8.49 -8.91 8.55
CA ILE A 347 8.74 -8.71 7.12
C ILE A 347 10.12 -8.05 6.98
N PRO A 348 10.99 -8.58 6.12
CA PRO A 348 12.36 -8.08 5.99
C PRO A 348 12.46 -6.67 5.37
N THR A 349 11.35 -6.11 4.94
CA THR A 349 11.26 -4.75 4.38
C THR A 349 10.25 -3.91 5.15
N GLY A 350 10.35 -2.58 5.03
CA GLY A 350 9.33 -1.67 5.53
C GLY A 350 8.02 -1.86 4.79
N THR A 351 6.97 -2.27 5.49
CA THR A 351 5.67 -2.60 4.91
C THR A 351 4.86 -1.34 4.65
N MET A 352 4.65 -0.99 3.39
CA MET A 352 3.89 0.22 3.03
C MET A 352 2.43 -0.06 2.70
N ARG A 353 2.18 -1.04 1.85
CA ARG A 353 0.84 -1.34 1.31
C ARG A 353 0.51 -2.80 1.47
N GLY A 354 -0.77 -3.06 1.70
CA GLY A 354 -1.32 -4.40 1.77
C GLY A 354 -2.59 -4.54 0.95
N ARG A 355 -2.79 -5.70 0.33
CA ARG A 355 -4.02 -6.05 -0.38
C ARG A 355 -4.34 -7.51 -0.16
N PHE A 356 -5.59 -7.80 0.07
CA PHE A 356 -6.08 -9.17 0.01
C PHE A 356 -6.33 -9.56 -1.44
N ASN A 357 -5.74 -10.67 -1.88
CA ASN A 357 -5.99 -11.20 -3.20
C ASN A 357 -7.40 -11.81 -3.24
N PRO A 358 -8.28 -11.37 -4.16
CA PRO A 358 -9.64 -11.86 -4.24
C PRO A 358 -9.74 -13.35 -4.62
N LYS A 359 -8.70 -13.93 -5.23
CA LYS A 359 -8.67 -15.30 -5.69
C LYS A 359 -8.30 -16.30 -4.59
N ASP A 360 -7.27 -16.00 -3.80
CA ASP A 360 -6.70 -16.92 -2.82
C ASP A 360 -6.96 -16.51 -1.36
N GLY A 361 -7.46 -15.29 -1.12
CA GLY A 361 -7.75 -14.77 0.21
C GLY A 361 -6.52 -14.44 1.05
N HIS A 362 -5.32 -14.53 0.48
CA HIS A 362 -4.09 -14.20 1.18
C HIS A 362 -3.81 -12.70 1.19
N LEU A 363 -3.15 -12.26 2.23
CA LEU A 363 -2.63 -10.90 2.30
C LEU A 363 -1.28 -10.82 1.60
N TYR A 364 -1.19 -9.95 0.62
CA TYR A 364 0.06 -9.56 0.00
C TYR A 364 0.46 -8.18 0.52
N VAL A 365 1.75 -7.99 0.76
CA VAL A 365 2.30 -6.72 1.23
C VAL A 365 3.54 -6.35 0.44
N CYS A 366 3.75 -5.06 0.23
CA CYS A 366 4.96 -4.55 -0.38
C CYS A 366 5.46 -3.31 0.35
N GLY A 367 6.70 -2.90 0.08
CA GLY A 367 7.24 -1.71 0.69
C GLY A 367 8.53 -1.20 0.08
N LEU A 368 9.02 -0.15 0.71
CA LEU A 368 10.27 0.51 0.36
C LEU A 368 11.40 -0.05 1.22
N VAL A 369 12.55 -0.29 0.62
CA VAL A 369 13.83 -0.60 1.30
C VAL A 369 14.87 0.43 0.90
#